data_8a6e0b71cb56a08c4d015fde411050d9
#
_entry.id   8a6e0b71cb56a08c4d015fde411050d9
#
_cell.length_a   1.000
_cell.length_b   1.000
_cell.length_c   1.000
_cell.angle_alpha   90.00
_cell.angle_beta   90.00
_cell.angle_gamma   90.00
#
_symmetry.space_group_name_H-M   'P 1'
#
loop_
_entity.id
_entity.type
_entity.pdbx_description
1 polymer ?
#
loop_
_entity_poly.entity_id
_entity_poly.type
_entity_poly.pdbx_seq_one_letter_code
_entity_poly.pdbx_strand_id
1 'polypeptide(L)'
;GITGTSTKHREQFNRLMDDCRAGLIDRVLVKSASRFARNTADALSSVRELKSLGVTVAFEKEGFDTETSNGEMLLSIICAVAQEESLSISQNMKWGIHKRMRTGNYITNATPFGYTQINHQLVPEKNNAMIVNDIFKSYLSGMSINEIAEHLNTIYPKENSKWNPRTIHAILRNEKYIGDSLYQKTYTTDSLPLKRYLNTGQRSKYYAMETHEGIISKTDYEKVQNLLAKKSITGEIDR
;
A
#
# COMPACT_ATOMS: atom_id res chain seq x y z
N GLY A 1 5.30 -8.48 -12.65
CA GLY A 1 6.31 -7.47 -13.02
C GLY A 1 7.62 -7.71 -12.26
N ILE A 2 8.72 -7.68 -12.96
CA ILE A 2 10.07 -7.86 -12.37
C ILE A 2 10.37 -6.63 -11.52
N THR A 3 10.69 -6.84 -10.23
CA THR A 3 10.97 -5.75 -9.28
C THR A 3 12.21 -4.96 -9.68
N GLY A 4 12.08 -3.65 -9.65
CA GLY A 4 13.05 -2.70 -10.16
C GLY A 4 14.26 -2.36 -9.30
N THR A 5 14.47 -3.02 -8.18
CA THR A 5 15.41 -2.59 -7.15
C THR A 5 16.70 -3.41 -7.04
N SER A 6 16.85 -4.50 -7.83
CA SER A 6 18.03 -5.37 -7.76
C SER A 6 18.40 -5.92 -9.13
N THR A 7 19.68 -5.91 -9.48
CA THR A 7 20.25 -6.56 -10.68
C THR A 7 20.15 -8.09 -10.62
N LYS A 8 20.06 -8.69 -9.44
CA LYS A 8 20.04 -10.14 -9.22
C LYS A 8 18.91 -10.91 -9.93
N HIS A 9 17.82 -10.23 -10.32
CA HIS A 9 16.67 -10.84 -11.01
C HIS A 9 16.52 -10.38 -12.47
N ARG A 10 17.61 -9.89 -13.10
CA ARG A 10 17.63 -9.47 -14.51
C ARG A 10 18.39 -10.48 -15.34
N GLU A 11 17.76 -11.62 -15.61
CA GLU A 11 18.38 -12.74 -16.34
C GLU A 11 19.07 -12.31 -17.65
N GLN A 12 18.42 -11.50 -18.47
CA GLN A 12 18.98 -11.03 -19.74
C GLN A 12 20.17 -10.07 -19.55
N PHE A 13 20.13 -9.23 -18.53
CA PHE A 13 21.26 -8.34 -18.22
C PHE A 13 22.46 -9.13 -17.67
N ASN A 14 22.20 -10.12 -16.81
CA ASN A 14 23.24 -10.98 -16.29
C ASN A 14 23.90 -11.78 -17.42
N ARG A 15 23.10 -12.33 -18.34
CA ARG A 15 23.61 -13.00 -19.54
C ARG A 15 24.46 -12.07 -20.39
N LEU A 16 24.05 -10.83 -20.63
CA LEU A 16 24.84 -9.83 -21.32
C LEU A 16 26.20 -9.60 -20.64
N MET A 17 26.20 -9.49 -19.31
CA MET A 17 27.46 -9.31 -18.55
C MET A 17 28.37 -10.55 -18.65
N ASP A 18 27.78 -11.75 -18.63
CA ASP A 18 28.53 -13.01 -18.79
C ASP A 18 29.13 -13.13 -20.21
N ASP A 19 28.40 -12.75 -21.26
CA ASP A 19 28.88 -12.73 -22.63
C ASP A 19 30.03 -11.68 -22.80
N CYS A 20 29.96 -10.54 -22.12
CA CYS A 20 31.03 -9.55 -22.07
C CYS A 20 32.29 -10.11 -21.37
N ARG A 21 32.12 -10.81 -20.23
CA ARG A 21 33.22 -11.47 -19.50
C ARG A 21 33.89 -12.56 -20.34
N ALA A 22 33.12 -13.24 -21.19
CA ALA A 22 33.62 -14.26 -22.10
C ALA A 22 34.34 -13.66 -23.33
N GLY A 23 34.40 -12.33 -23.47
CA GLY A 23 35.02 -11.65 -24.60
C GLY A 23 34.24 -11.79 -25.92
N LEU A 24 32.93 -12.06 -25.83
CA LEU A 24 32.07 -12.22 -27.02
C LEU A 24 31.48 -10.90 -27.52
N ILE A 25 31.64 -9.80 -26.75
CA ILE A 25 31.04 -8.50 -27.01
C ILE A 25 32.10 -7.41 -26.78
N ASP A 26 32.32 -6.56 -27.76
CA ASP A 26 33.23 -5.43 -27.71
C ASP A 26 32.51 -4.11 -27.39
N ARG A 27 31.23 -4.03 -27.72
CA ARG A 27 30.42 -2.82 -27.55
C ARG A 27 28.97 -3.12 -27.19
N VAL A 28 28.43 -2.38 -26.22
CA VAL A 28 27.02 -2.46 -25.79
C VAL A 28 26.31 -1.17 -26.17
N LEU A 29 25.20 -1.28 -26.93
CA LEU A 29 24.32 -0.17 -27.22
C LEU A 29 23.12 -0.19 -26.30
N VAL A 30 22.90 0.88 -25.57
CA VAL A 30 21.83 1.02 -24.59
C VAL A 30 20.89 2.15 -25.01
N LYS A 31 19.60 1.90 -25.01
CA LYS A 31 18.61 2.92 -25.41
C LYS A 31 18.61 4.14 -24.49
N SER A 32 18.85 3.97 -23.17
CA SER A 32 18.94 5.06 -22.20
C SER A 32 19.58 4.58 -20.89
N ALA A 33 20.20 5.50 -20.13
CA ALA A 33 20.80 5.22 -18.83
C ALA A 33 19.78 4.66 -17.82
N SER A 34 18.55 5.14 -17.83
CA SER A 34 17.46 4.65 -16.98
C SER A 34 17.03 3.20 -17.27
N ARG A 35 17.31 2.66 -18.47
CA ARG A 35 17.10 1.27 -18.84
C ARG A 35 18.29 0.38 -18.53
N PHE A 36 19.48 0.95 -18.53
CA PHE A 36 20.71 0.24 -18.20
C PHE A 36 20.74 -0.15 -16.72
N ALA A 37 20.52 0.80 -15.84
CA ALA A 37 20.46 0.55 -14.41
C ALA A 37 19.38 1.42 -13.75
N ARG A 38 18.96 1.03 -12.54
CA ARG A 38 17.89 1.69 -11.78
C ARG A 38 18.38 2.50 -10.59
N ASN A 39 19.63 2.38 -10.27
CA ASN A 39 20.31 3.24 -9.32
C ASN A 39 21.72 3.55 -9.82
N THR A 40 22.25 4.66 -9.33
CA THR A 40 23.55 5.18 -9.72
C THR A 40 24.70 4.21 -9.41
N ALA A 41 24.65 3.52 -8.27
CA ALA A 41 25.71 2.62 -7.83
C ALA A 41 25.83 1.39 -8.74
N ASP A 42 24.72 0.75 -9.10
CA ASP A 42 24.69 -0.40 -10.00
C ASP A 42 25.14 0.01 -11.41
N ALA A 43 24.72 1.19 -11.91
CA ALA A 43 25.12 1.71 -13.21
C ALA A 43 26.63 1.90 -13.28
N LEU A 44 27.20 2.60 -12.32
CA LEU A 44 28.63 2.88 -12.26
C LEU A 44 29.47 1.60 -12.11
N SER A 45 29.03 0.66 -11.25
CA SER A 45 29.70 -0.64 -11.08
C SER A 45 29.73 -1.43 -12.38
N SER A 46 28.60 -1.54 -13.07
CA SER A 46 28.48 -2.28 -14.33
C SER A 46 29.31 -1.63 -15.45
N VAL A 47 29.28 -0.28 -15.57
CA VAL A 47 30.11 0.42 -16.58
C VAL A 47 31.58 0.28 -16.29
N ARG A 48 32.04 0.38 -15.04
CA ARG A 48 33.41 0.15 -14.65
C ARG A 48 33.90 -1.26 -14.95
N GLU A 49 33.05 -2.24 -14.67
CA GLU A 49 33.34 -3.64 -15.01
C GLU A 49 33.48 -3.82 -16.53
N LEU A 50 32.52 -3.32 -17.33
CA LEU A 50 32.61 -3.37 -18.81
C LEU A 50 33.86 -2.68 -19.34
N LYS A 51 34.19 -1.50 -18.80
CA LYS A 51 35.42 -0.79 -19.17
C LYS A 51 36.69 -1.57 -18.83
N SER A 52 36.72 -2.27 -17.69
CA SER A 52 37.85 -3.14 -17.31
C SER A 52 38.01 -4.36 -18.23
N LEU A 53 36.90 -4.79 -18.86
CA LEU A 53 36.89 -5.86 -19.88
C LEU A 53 37.20 -5.34 -21.32
N GLY A 54 37.41 -4.05 -21.48
CA GLY A 54 37.63 -3.41 -22.81
C GLY A 54 36.32 -3.21 -23.58
N VAL A 55 35.18 -3.38 -22.96
CA VAL A 55 33.86 -3.22 -23.60
C VAL A 55 33.37 -1.78 -23.44
N THR A 56 33.03 -1.12 -24.56
CA THR A 56 32.46 0.22 -24.55
C THR A 56 30.95 0.21 -24.46
N VAL A 57 30.35 1.24 -23.83
CA VAL A 57 28.89 1.39 -23.69
C VAL A 57 28.47 2.72 -24.31
N ALA A 58 27.60 2.65 -25.32
CA ALA A 58 26.98 3.82 -25.92
C ALA A 58 25.51 3.96 -25.48
N PHE A 59 25.15 5.17 -25.06
CA PHE A 59 23.80 5.52 -24.62
C PHE A 59 23.11 6.38 -25.69
N GLU A 60 22.17 5.76 -26.42
CA GLU A 60 21.54 6.34 -27.61
C GLU A 60 20.76 7.62 -27.29
N LYS A 61 19.89 7.58 -26.28
CA LYS A 61 19.03 8.73 -25.91
C LYS A 61 19.85 9.91 -25.40
N GLU A 62 20.86 9.63 -24.61
CA GLU A 62 21.73 10.64 -23.99
C GLU A 62 22.87 11.08 -24.91
N GLY A 63 23.11 10.39 -26.03
CA GLY A 63 24.09 10.76 -27.06
C GLY A 63 25.53 10.70 -26.59
N PHE A 64 25.87 9.79 -25.64
CA PHE A 64 27.25 9.67 -25.19
C PHE A 64 27.77 8.23 -25.17
N ASP A 65 29.09 8.10 -25.13
CA ASP A 65 29.83 6.85 -25.12
C ASP A 65 30.87 6.86 -23.99
N THR A 66 31.06 5.71 -23.35
CA THR A 66 32.05 5.54 -22.26
C THR A 66 33.51 5.49 -22.77
N GLU A 67 33.72 5.43 -24.07
CA GLU A 67 35.05 5.50 -24.70
C GLU A 67 35.73 6.84 -24.45
N THR A 68 34.95 7.92 -24.30
CA THR A 68 35.49 9.25 -24.02
C THR A 68 35.91 9.37 -22.54
N SER A 69 36.97 10.15 -22.28
CA SER A 69 37.58 10.36 -20.95
C SER A 69 36.61 10.92 -19.90
N ASN A 70 35.51 11.58 -20.31
CA ASN A 70 34.48 12.16 -19.44
C ASN A 70 33.25 11.26 -19.27
N GLY A 71 33.23 10.06 -19.87
CA GLY A 71 32.06 9.17 -19.89
C GLY A 71 31.57 8.77 -18.50
N GLU A 72 32.45 8.50 -17.54
CA GLU A 72 32.07 8.15 -16.17
C GLU A 72 31.41 9.30 -15.41
N MET A 73 31.93 10.52 -15.58
CA MET A 73 31.37 11.71 -14.95
C MET A 73 29.97 12.01 -15.51
N LEU A 74 29.83 11.96 -16.83
CA LEU A 74 28.54 12.18 -17.49
C LEU A 74 27.52 11.09 -17.10
N LEU A 75 27.95 9.83 -17.05
CA LEU A 75 27.10 8.74 -16.57
C LEU A 75 26.65 8.97 -15.13
N SER A 76 27.52 9.43 -14.24
CA SER A 76 27.17 9.74 -12.84
C SER A 76 26.09 10.82 -12.78
N ILE A 77 26.21 11.88 -13.60
CA ILE A 77 25.21 12.95 -13.67
C ILE A 77 23.87 12.42 -14.20
N ILE A 78 23.87 11.64 -15.27
CA ILE A 78 22.66 11.10 -15.88
C ILE A 78 21.95 10.14 -14.92
N CYS A 79 22.70 9.28 -14.23
CA CYS A 79 22.12 8.37 -13.24
C CYS A 79 21.56 9.13 -12.04
N ALA A 80 22.20 10.21 -11.59
CA ALA A 80 21.69 11.08 -10.52
C ALA A 80 20.36 11.74 -10.93
N VAL A 81 20.28 12.29 -12.15
CA VAL A 81 19.06 12.89 -12.70
C VAL A 81 17.95 11.84 -12.83
N ALA A 82 18.22 10.64 -13.35
CA ALA A 82 17.24 9.57 -13.46
C ALA A 82 16.72 9.09 -12.09
N GLN A 83 17.59 9.09 -11.08
CA GLN A 83 17.20 8.78 -9.71
C GLN A 83 16.27 9.85 -9.12
N GLU A 84 16.59 11.12 -9.33
CA GLU A 84 15.81 12.25 -8.89
C GLU A 84 14.42 12.29 -9.56
N GLU A 85 14.36 11.99 -10.87
CA GLU A 85 13.08 11.83 -11.59
C GLU A 85 12.23 10.71 -10.99
N SER A 86 12.82 9.56 -10.66
CA SER A 86 12.12 8.44 -10.01
C SER A 86 11.57 8.83 -8.63
N LEU A 87 12.35 9.57 -7.84
CA LEU A 87 11.90 10.08 -6.53
C LEU A 87 10.76 11.09 -6.71
N SER A 88 10.85 11.99 -7.67
CA SER A 88 9.81 12.97 -7.98
C SER A 88 8.50 12.31 -8.40
N ILE A 89 8.55 11.30 -9.27
CA ILE A 89 7.37 10.51 -9.67
C ILE A 89 6.74 9.84 -8.44
N SER A 90 7.54 9.23 -7.57
CA SER A 90 7.07 8.60 -6.34
C SER A 90 6.40 9.61 -5.40
N GLN A 91 6.99 10.79 -5.21
CA GLN A 91 6.43 11.86 -4.38
C GLN A 91 5.12 12.39 -4.95
N ASN A 92 5.05 12.63 -6.26
CA ASN A 92 3.84 13.07 -6.95
C ASN A 92 2.71 12.04 -6.84
N MET A 93 3.03 10.74 -6.94
CA MET A 93 2.06 9.67 -6.73
C MET A 93 1.54 9.66 -5.28
N LYS A 94 2.42 9.76 -4.29
CA LYS A 94 2.05 9.87 -2.87
C LYS A 94 1.17 11.09 -2.61
N TRP A 95 1.53 12.24 -3.18
CA TRP A 95 0.73 13.47 -3.07
C TRP A 95 -0.68 13.28 -3.67
N GLY A 96 -0.79 12.67 -4.86
CA GLY A 96 -2.07 12.35 -5.48
C GLY A 96 -2.94 11.40 -4.63
N ILE A 97 -2.32 10.40 -3.99
CA ILE A 97 -2.99 9.49 -3.06
C ILE A 97 -3.51 10.27 -1.83
N HIS A 98 -2.67 11.11 -1.21
CA HIS A 98 -3.07 11.91 -0.05
C HIS A 98 -4.19 12.90 -0.39
N LYS A 99 -4.15 13.51 -1.59
CA LYS A 99 -5.24 14.37 -2.07
C LYS A 99 -6.55 13.60 -2.16
N ARG A 100 -6.55 12.39 -2.75
CA ARG A 100 -7.76 11.54 -2.82
C ARG A 100 -8.26 11.10 -1.44
N MET A 101 -7.35 10.79 -0.50
CA MET A 101 -7.73 10.47 0.88
C MET A 101 -8.42 11.66 1.56
N ARG A 102 -7.91 12.88 1.36
CA ARG A 102 -8.48 14.10 1.94
C ARG A 102 -9.86 14.42 1.38
N THR A 103 -10.09 14.16 0.10
CA THR A 103 -11.38 14.42 -0.58
C THR A 103 -12.37 13.26 -0.49
N GLY A 104 -12.03 12.17 0.20
CA GLY A 104 -12.89 10.98 0.29
C GLY A 104 -12.90 10.07 -0.95
N ASN A 105 -12.22 10.47 -2.01
CA ASN A 105 -12.18 9.74 -3.30
C ASN A 105 -11.09 8.64 -3.34
N TYR A 106 -10.54 8.26 -2.19
CA TYR A 106 -9.58 7.17 -2.13
C TYR A 106 -10.28 5.83 -1.92
N ILE A 107 -10.14 4.97 -2.91
CA ILE A 107 -10.76 3.65 -2.93
C ILE A 107 -9.81 2.64 -2.29
N THR A 108 -10.30 1.90 -1.30
CA THR A 108 -9.58 0.78 -0.70
C THR A 108 -10.12 -0.53 -1.27
N ASN A 109 -9.24 -1.48 -1.58
CA ASN A 109 -9.65 -2.82 -2.02
C ASN A 109 -10.29 -3.67 -0.90
N ALA A 110 -10.25 -3.18 0.35
CA ALA A 110 -10.83 -3.88 1.48
C ALA A 110 -12.28 -3.43 1.69
N THR A 111 -13.22 -4.26 1.28
CA THR A 111 -14.66 -4.07 1.49
C THR A 111 -15.01 -4.56 2.89
N PRO A 112 -15.57 -3.73 3.78
CA PRO A 112 -16.04 -4.18 5.10
C PRO A 112 -17.25 -5.10 4.95
N PHE A 113 -17.45 -5.98 5.92
CA PHE A 113 -18.65 -6.82 5.99
C PHE A 113 -19.91 -5.93 6.00
N GLY A 114 -20.96 -6.32 5.32
CA GLY A 114 -22.17 -5.50 5.16
C GLY A 114 -22.19 -4.63 3.90
N TYR A 115 -21.06 -4.51 3.20
CA TYR A 115 -20.95 -3.77 1.96
C TYR A 115 -20.50 -4.65 0.80
N THR A 116 -20.87 -4.25 -0.39
CA THR A 116 -20.28 -4.69 -1.65
C THR A 116 -19.67 -3.49 -2.37
N GLN A 117 -18.77 -3.73 -3.33
CA GLN A 117 -18.14 -2.67 -4.12
C GLN A 117 -18.71 -2.67 -5.54
N ILE A 118 -19.41 -1.60 -5.90
CA ILE A 118 -19.98 -1.40 -7.24
C ILE A 118 -19.39 -0.11 -7.80
N ASN A 119 -18.78 -0.14 -8.98
CA ASN A 119 -18.16 1.03 -9.62
C ASN A 119 -17.24 1.81 -8.69
N HIS A 120 -16.43 1.10 -7.90
CA HIS A 120 -15.52 1.67 -6.92
C HIS A 120 -16.18 2.40 -5.72
N GLN A 121 -17.47 2.25 -5.53
CA GLN A 121 -18.19 2.77 -4.37
C GLN A 121 -18.64 1.64 -3.45
N LEU A 122 -18.64 1.89 -2.14
CA LEU A 122 -19.20 0.97 -1.17
C LEU A 122 -20.73 1.14 -1.18
N VAL A 123 -21.44 0.04 -1.43
CA VAL A 123 -22.91 0.00 -1.41
C VAL A 123 -23.33 -1.04 -0.37
N PRO A 124 -24.30 -0.74 0.52
CA PRO A 124 -24.80 -1.72 1.48
C PRO A 124 -25.34 -2.97 0.76
N GLU A 125 -24.87 -4.14 1.19
CA GLU A 125 -25.42 -5.42 0.72
C GLU A 125 -26.53 -5.85 1.67
N LYS A 126 -27.74 -5.96 1.16
CA LYS A 126 -29.00 -6.05 1.93
C LYS A 126 -28.94 -7.06 3.09
N ASN A 127 -28.52 -8.28 2.83
CA ASN A 127 -28.53 -9.34 3.84
C ASN A 127 -27.45 -9.10 4.90
N ASN A 128 -26.23 -8.81 4.49
CA ASN A 128 -25.14 -8.57 5.42
C ASN A 128 -25.26 -7.21 6.14
N ALA A 129 -25.89 -6.22 5.54
CA ALA A 129 -26.22 -4.95 6.20
C ALA A 129 -27.23 -5.14 7.33
N MET A 130 -28.21 -6.05 7.18
CA MET A 130 -29.13 -6.42 8.26
C MET A 130 -28.39 -7.02 9.47
N ILE A 131 -27.42 -7.88 9.23
CA ILE A 131 -26.60 -8.47 10.30
C ILE A 131 -25.77 -7.38 11.01
N VAL A 132 -25.21 -6.41 10.28
CA VAL A 132 -24.53 -5.26 10.89
C VAL A 132 -25.47 -4.45 11.78
N ASN A 133 -26.68 -4.17 11.32
CA ASN A 133 -27.70 -3.49 12.14
C ASN A 133 -28.02 -4.28 13.41
N ASP A 134 -28.13 -5.59 13.30
CA ASP A 134 -28.42 -6.48 14.43
C ASP A 134 -27.29 -6.45 15.48
N ILE A 135 -26.03 -6.47 15.05
CA ILE A 135 -24.86 -6.31 15.92
C ILE A 135 -24.95 -5.00 16.72
N PHE A 136 -25.23 -3.88 16.06
CA PHE A 136 -25.30 -2.57 16.72
C PHE A 136 -26.49 -2.50 17.69
N LYS A 137 -27.67 -2.99 17.30
CA LYS A 137 -28.86 -3.03 18.15
C LYS A 137 -28.64 -3.91 19.39
N SER A 138 -28.08 -5.10 19.22
CA SER A 138 -27.77 -6.01 20.30
C SER A 138 -26.80 -5.40 21.32
N TYR A 139 -25.77 -4.71 20.85
CA TYR A 139 -24.82 -4.02 21.73
C TYR A 139 -25.48 -2.85 22.48
N LEU A 140 -26.34 -2.07 21.81
CA LEU A 140 -27.10 -0.98 22.43
C LEU A 140 -28.16 -1.48 23.45
N SER A 141 -28.67 -2.69 23.27
CA SER A 141 -29.60 -3.32 24.24
C SER A 141 -28.86 -3.88 25.48
N GLY A 142 -27.51 -3.81 25.50
CA GLY A 142 -26.70 -4.22 26.66
C GLY A 142 -26.02 -5.58 26.55
N MET A 143 -26.16 -6.29 25.42
CA MET A 143 -25.46 -7.57 25.23
C MET A 143 -23.94 -7.33 25.18
N SER A 144 -23.19 -8.25 25.76
CA SER A 144 -21.73 -8.26 25.65
C SER A 144 -21.28 -8.69 24.24
N ILE A 145 -20.04 -8.37 23.88
CA ILE A 145 -19.46 -8.74 22.59
C ILE A 145 -19.43 -10.28 22.41
N ASN A 146 -19.22 -11.03 23.50
CA ASN A 146 -19.21 -12.50 23.51
C ASN A 146 -20.61 -13.06 23.23
N GLU A 147 -21.63 -12.57 23.96
CA GLU A 147 -23.03 -12.96 23.75
C GLU A 147 -23.49 -12.65 22.31
N ILE A 148 -23.11 -11.51 21.75
CA ILE A 148 -23.41 -11.16 20.35
C ILE A 148 -22.77 -12.17 19.39
N ALA A 149 -21.51 -12.55 19.63
CA ALA A 149 -20.83 -13.53 18.78
C ALA A 149 -21.51 -14.91 18.83
N GLU A 150 -21.94 -15.36 20.00
CA GLU A 150 -22.68 -16.61 20.19
C GLU A 150 -24.05 -16.56 19.52
N HIS A 151 -24.80 -15.48 19.73
CA HIS A 151 -26.10 -15.23 19.10
C HIS A 151 -26.00 -15.29 17.56
N LEU A 152 -25.01 -14.60 16.98
CA LEU A 152 -24.81 -14.61 15.53
C LEU A 152 -24.38 -15.98 14.99
N ASN A 153 -23.62 -16.76 15.74
CA ASN A 153 -23.27 -18.13 15.36
C ASN A 153 -24.49 -19.07 15.34
N THR A 154 -25.53 -18.76 16.13
CA THR A 154 -26.78 -19.52 16.16
C THR A 154 -27.70 -19.10 15.01
N ILE A 155 -27.89 -17.81 14.77
CA ILE A 155 -28.87 -17.29 13.79
C ILE A 155 -28.29 -17.15 12.39
N TYR A 156 -27.00 -16.73 12.27
CA TYR A 156 -26.32 -16.51 11.02
C TYR A 156 -25.02 -17.33 10.93
N PRO A 157 -25.11 -18.67 10.96
CA PRO A 157 -23.92 -19.51 10.89
C PRO A 157 -23.16 -19.28 9.57
N LYS A 158 -21.85 -19.19 9.64
CA LYS A 158 -20.98 -19.11 8.47
C LYS A 158 -20.47 -20.50 8.12
N GLU A 159 -20.45 -20.85 6.83
CA GLU A 159 -20.04 -22.17 6.36
C GLU A 159 -18.60 -22.54 6.75
N ASN A 160 -17.65 -21.58 6.66
CA ASN A 160 -16.21 -21.84 6.82
C ASN A 160 -15.56 -21.07 7.99
N SER A 161 -16.33 -20.38 8.81
CA SER A 161 -15.78 -19.58 9.91
C SER A 161 -16.84 -19.34 10.98
N LYS A 162 -16.40 -18.90 12.17
CA LYS A 162 -17.33 -18.49 13.25
C LYS A 162 -17.24 -16.98 13.48
N TRP A 163 -18.34 -16.41 13.91
CA TRP A 163 -18.33 -15.08 14.50
C TRP A 163 -17.51 -15.14 15.79
N ASN A 164 -16.56 -14.24 15.92
CA ASN A 164 -15.71 -14.15 17.11
C ASN A 164 -15.76 -12.72 17.68
N PRO A 165 -15.50 -12.56 18.98
CA PRO A 165 -15.58 -11.27 19.67
C PRO A 165 -14.71 -10.19 19.02
N ARG A 166 -13.52 -10.56 18.51
CA ARG A 166 -12.62 -9.61 17.81
C ARG A 166 -13.26 -9.03 16.55
N THR A 167 -13.98 -9.86 15.78
CA THR A 167 -14.70 -9.41 14.58
C THR A 167 -15.84 -8.46 14.95
N ILE A 168 -16.64 -8.79 15.98
CA ILE A 168 -17.72 -7.93 16.46
C ILE A 168 -17.16 -6.58 16.93
N HIS A 169 -16.10 -6.59 17.74
CA HIS A 169 -15.45 -5.38 18.21
C HIS A 169 -14.91 -4.52 17.04
N ALA A 170 -14.34 -5.16 16.02
CA ALA A 170 -13.86 -4.45 14.84
C ALA A 170 -15.02 -3.81 14.04
N ILE A 171 -16.17 -4.49 13.94
CA ILE A 171 -17.38 -3.95 13.31
C ILE A 171 -17.89 -2.75 14.09
N LEU A 172 -18.08 -2.86 15.40
CA LEU A 172 -18.61 -1.79 16.24
C LEU A 172 -17.75 -0.52 16.24
N ARG A 173 -16.44 -0.62 15.97
CA ARG A 173 -15.50 0.52 15.92
C ARG A 173 -15.22 1.07 14.53
N ASN A 174 -15.84 0.52 13.50
CA ASN A 174 -15.51 0.92 12.14
C ASN A 174 -16.42 2.07 11.67
N GLU A 175 -15.83 3.23 11.46
CA GLU A 175 -16.50 4.45 10.99
C GLU A 175 -17.16 4.31 9.60
N LYS A 176 -16.78 3.31 8.83
CA LYS A 176 -17.40 3.07 7.52
C LYS A 176 -18.90 2.75 7.62
N TYR A 177 -19.36 2.24 8.75
CA TYR A 177 -20.78 1.93 8.92
C TYR A 177 -21.69 3.15 9.03
N ILE A 178 -21.13 4.34 9.28
CA ILE A 178 -21.88 5.62 9.22
C ILE A 178 -21.67 6.39 7.92
N GLY A 179 -21.02 5.79 6.92
CA GLY A 179 -20.73 6.42 5.65
C GLY A 179 -19.43 7.22 5.59
N ASP A 180 -18.69 7.29 6.69
CA ASP A 180 -17.43 8.02 6.79
C ASP A 180 -16.23 7.10 6.50
N SER A 181 -15.06 7.68 6.23
CA SER A 181 -13.84 6.91 5.98
C SER A 181 -12.63 7.53 6.67
N LEU A 182 -11.93 6.72 7.48
CA LEU A 182 -10.63 7.08 8.05
C LEU A 182 -9.51 6.37 7.28
N TYR A 183 -8.71 7.16 6.59
CA TYR A 183 -7.58 6.69 5.79
C TYR A 183 -6.26 6.79 6.54
N GLN A 184 -5.27 6.06 6.05
CA GLN A 184 -3.91 6.02 6.59
C GLN A 184 -3.83 5.51 8.04
N LYS A 185 -4.69 4.53 8.38
CA LYS A 185 -4.63 3.79 9.66
C LYS A 185 -3.31 3.01 9.82
N THR A 186 -2.67 2.69 8.70
CA THR A 186 -1.34 2.06 8.64
C THR A 186 -0.46 2.78 7.63
N TYR A 187 0.87 2.67 7.77
CA TYR A 187 1.82 3.18 6.79
C TYR A 187 2.94 2.17 6.55
N THR A 188 3.57 2.28 5.39
CA THR A 188 4.76 1.49 5.03
C THR A 188 5.97 2.40 5.14
N THR A 189 7.11 1.87 5.61
CA THR A 189 8.39 2.59 5.69
C THR A 189 8.83 3.06 4.30
N ASP A 190 9.56 4.19 4.26
CA ASP A 190 10.11 4.71 2.99
C ASP A 190 11.43 4.04 2.62
N SER A 191 12.09 3.34 3.57
CA SER A 191 13.36 2.64 3.39
C SER A 191 13.19 1.12 3.36
N LEU A 192 14.08 0.43 2.65
CA LEU A 192 14.16 -1.02 2.61
C LEU A 192 14.75 -1.59 3.91
N PRO A 193 14.25 -2.74 4.40
CA PRO A 193 13.10 -3.48 3.89
C PRO A 193 11.78 -2.78 4.19
N LEU A 194 10.87 -2.76 3.21
CA LEU A 194 9.55 -2.15 3.38
C LEU A 194 8.75 -2.89 4.45
N LYS A 195 8.41 -2.20 5.54
CA LYS A 195 7.61 -2.76 6.65
C LYS A 195 6.35 -1.93 6.85
N ARG A 196 5.24 -2.62 7.12
CA ARG A 196 3.95 -1.98 7.41
C ARG A 196 3.73 -1.86 8.92
N TYR A 197 3.41 -0.66 9.38
CA TYR A 197 3.13 -0.35 10.78
C TYR A 197 1.76 0.28 10.97
N LEU A 198 1.20 0.12 12.17
CA LEU A 198 0.02 0.86 12.59
C LEU A 198 0.39 2.35 12.76
N ASN A 199 -0.43 3.23 12.22
CA ASN A 199 -0.22 4.67 12.37
C ASN A 199 -0.84 5.15 13.69
N THR A 200 -0.01 5.36 14.70
CA THR A 200 -0.40 5.90 15.99
C THR A 200 -0.13 7.40 16.13
N GLY A 201 0.19 8.09 15.02
CA GLY A 201 0.47 9.53 14.97
C GLY A 201 1.72 9.89 14.15
N GLN A 202 2.48 8.90 13.65
CA GLN A 202 3.71 9.13 12.86
C GLN A 202 3.43 9.76 11.48
N ARG A 203 2.25 9.52 10.95
CA ARG A 203 1.78 10.07 9.65
C ARG A 203 0.40 10.68 9.82
N SER A 204 0.08 11.69 9.01
CA SER A 204 -1.25 12.30 9.00
C SER A 204 -2.33 11.25 8.67
N LYS A 205 -3.41 11.23 9.43
CA LYS A 205 -4.62 10.48 9.10
C LYS A 205 -5.61 11.42 8.41
N TYR A 206 -6.41 10.88 7.49
CA TYR A 206 -7.40 11.66 6.75
C TYR A 206 -8.78 11.11 7.06
N TYR A 207 -9.63 11.96 7.60
CA TYR A 207 -11.03 11.63 7.85
C TYR A 207 -11.89 12.33 6.79
N ALA A 208 -12.70 11.56 6.08
CA ALA A 208 -13.63 12.06 5.07
C ALA A 208 -15.04 11.61 5.45
N MET A 209 -15.96 12.58 5.49
CA MET A 209 -17.36 12.35 5.79
C MET A 209 -18.16 12.03 4.53
N GLU A 210 -19.21 11.25 4.69
CA GLU A 210 -20.22 10.98 3.63
C GLU A 210 -19.60 10.46 2.33
N THR A 211 -18.62 9.55 2.45
CA THR A 211 -17.94 8.94 1.30
C THR A 211 -18.78 7.85 0.62
N HIS A 212 -19.78 7.33 1.32
CA HIS A 212 -20.70 6.27 0.86
C HIS A 212 -21.95 6.20 1.74
N GLU A 213 -22.93 5.41 1.35
CA GLU A 213 -24.14 5.21 2.13
C GLU A 213 -23.84 4.47 3.45
N GLY A 214 -24.27 5.04 4.57
CA GLY A 214 -24.13 4.43 5.90
C GLY A 214 -25.19 3.37 6.16
N ILE A 215 -24.80 2.29 6.87
CA ILE A 215 -25.74 1.26 7.35
C ILE A 215 -26.34 1.66 8.70
N ILE A 216 -25.56 2.38 9.52
CA ILE A 216 -25.92 2.75 10.89
C ILE A 216 -26.03 4.27 11.00
N SER A 217 -26.98 4.76 11.85
CA SER A 217 -27.09 6.18 12.14
C SER A 217 -25.86 6.69 12.90
N LYS A 218 -25.45 7.96 12.66
CA LYS A 218 -24.34 8.60 13.41
C LYS A 218 -24.63 8.59 14.92
N THR A 219 -25.88 8.82 15.31
CA THR A 219 -26.29 8.84 16.73
C THR A 219 -26.10 7.49 17.41
N ASP A 220 -26.44 6.39 16.76
CA ASP A 220 -26.30 5.05 17.36
C ASP A 220 -24.83 4.61 17.38
N TYR A 221 -24.07 4.97 16.36
CA TYR A 221 -22.63 4.74 16.36
C TYR A 221 -21.96 5.49 17.51
N GLU A 222 -22.25 6.77 17.73
CA GLU A 222 -21.71 7.56 18.83
C GLU A 222 -22.06 6.98 20.21
N LYS A 223 -23.30 6.53 20.40
CA LYS A 223 -23.69 5.83 21.65
C LYS A 223 -22.83 4.57 21.87
N VAL A 224 -22.61 3.79 20.81
CA VAL A 224 -21.77 2.58 20.87
C VAL A 224 -20.32 2.96 21.23
N GLN A 225 -19.73 4.01 20.58
CA GLN A 225 -18.38 4.43 20.92
C GLN A 225 -18.25 4.88 22.37
N ASN A 226 -19.24 5.60 22.90
CA ASN A 226 -19.29 6.02 24.31
C ASN A 226 -19.35 4.84 25.27
N LEU A 227 -20.13 3.79 24.95
CA LEU A 227 -20.20 2.57 25.75
C LEU A 227 -18.87 1.79 25.72
N LEU A 228 -18.25 1.66 24.55
CA LEU A 228 -16.94 1.03 24.40
C LEU A 228 -15.85 1.77 25.18
N ALA A 229 -15.86 3.11 25.16
CA ALA A 229 -14.90 3.91 25.89
C ALA A 229 -15.07 3.78 27.42
N LYS A 230 -16.32 3.76 27.93
CA LYS A 230 -16.61 3.55 29.36
C LYS A 230 -16.11 2.19 29.85
N LYS A 231 -16.39 1.10 29.12
CA LYS A 231 -15.88 -0.25 29.45
C LYS A 231 -14.37 -0.35 29.44
N SER A 232 -13.69 0.36 28.53
CA SER A 232 -12.22 0.42 28.50
C SER A 232 -11.61 1.11 29.72
N ILE A 233 -12.29 2.10 30.31
CA ILE A 233 -11.84 2.84 31.50
C ILE A 233 -12.06 2.03 32.77
N THR A 234 -13.16 1.28 32.86
CA THR A 234 -13.51 0.46 34.05
C THR A 234 -12.72 -0.85 34.12
N GLY A 235 -11.87 -1.16 33.12
CA GLY A 235 -11.10 -2.41 33.11
C GLY A 235 -11.95 -3.68 32.89
N GLU A 236 -13.25 -3.54 32.64
CA GLU A 236 -14.13 -4.60 32.17
C GLU A 236 -13.81 -4.87 30.69
N ILE A 237 -12.66 -5.50 30.46
CA ILE A 237 -12.43 -6.17 29.20
C ILE A 237 -13.40 -7.34 29.18
N ASP A 238 -14.31 -7.36 28.19
CA ASP A 238 -15.13 -8.53 27.90
C ASP A 238 -14.20 -9.76 27.74
N ARG A 239 -13.97 -10.50 28.82
CA ARG A 239 -13.24 -11.78 28.86
C ARG A 239 -14.13 -12.89 28.39
#